data_445007114d222fb1c7bd5fc704915cfa
#
_entry.id   445007114d222fb1c7bd5fc704915cfa
#
_cell.length_a   1.000
_cell.length_b   1.000
_cell.length_c   1.000
_cell.angle_alpha   90.00
_cell.angle_beta   90.00
_cell.angle_gamma   90.00
#
_symmetry.space_group_name_H-M   'P 1'
#
loop_
_entity.id
_entity.type
_entity.pdbx_description
1 polymer ?
#
loop_
_entity_poly.entity_id
_entity_poly.type
_entity_poly.pdbx_seq_one_letter_code
_entity_poly.pdbx_strand_id
1 'polypeptide(L)'
;MTVLDATLLVVAKAPVPGLAKTRLAATLGNLAAADLAAAALLDTLDAVASTPVARRVVALTGELSDACRSVEIRSRLGEFTVVPQRRDGFARRLANAHRD
;
A
#
# COMPACT_ATOMS: atom_id res chain seq x y z
N MET A 1 13.05 -4.42 -22.91
CA MET A 1 12.88 -5.02 -21.58
C MET A 1 11.72 -6.02 -21.61
N THR A 2 11.96 -7.20 -21.09
CA THR A 2 10.92 -8.24 -21.07
C THR A 2 9.99 -8.05 -19.89
N VAL A 3 8.69 -8.03 -20.14
CA VAL A 3 7.68 -7.95 -19.08
C VAL A 3 7.35 -9.37 -18.62
N LEU A 4 7.46 -9.61 -17.31
CA LEU A 4 7.12 -10.90 -16.73
C LEU A 4 5.59 -11.08 -16.69
N ASP A 5 5.13 -12.26 -17.09
CA ASP A 5 3.71 -12.61 -16.99
C ASP A 5 3.40 -13.01 -15.54
N ALA A 6 3.40 -12.02 -14.69
CA ALA A 6 3.22 -12.20 -13.26
C ALA A 6 2.46 -11.01 -12.70
N THR A 7 1.88 -11.20 -11.52
CA THR A 7 1.20 -10.15 -10.77
C THR A 7 1.97 -9.89 -9.48
N LEU A 8 2.33 -8.63 -9.24
CA LEU A 8 2.88 -8.21 -7.95
C LEU A 8 1.75 -7.70 -7.08
N LEU A 9 1.66 -8.23 -5.89
CA LEU A 9 0.68 -7.80 -4.88
C LEU A 9 1.41 -7.07 -3.76
N VAL A 10 1.00 -5.82 -3.52
CA VAL A 10 1.48 -5.03 -2.39
C VAL A 10 0.35 -4.95 -1.37
N VAL A 11 0.63 -5.33 -0.14
CA VAL A 11 -0.32 -5.18 0.95
C VAL A 11 0.08 -3.94 1.72
N ALA A 12 -0.81 -2.96 1.77
CA ALA A 12 -0.51 -1.66 2.34
C ALA A 12 -1.61 -1.19 3.28
N LYS A 13 -1.21 -0.41 4.28
CA LYS A 13 -2.12 0.25 5.20
C LYS A 13 -1.99 1.76 4.97
N ALA A 14 -3.12 2.44 4.84
CA ALA A 14 -3.12 3.90 4.71
C ALA A 14 -2.41 4.51 5.92
N PRO A 15 -1.44 5.42 5.72
CA PRO A 15 -0.66 5.99 6.82
C PRO A 15 -1.42 7.09 7.56
N VAL A 16 -2.45 6.69 8.29
CA VAL A 16 -3.31 7.59 9.05
C VAL A 16 -2.71 7.79 10.45
N PRO A 17 -2.55 9.04 10.92
CA PRO A 17 -2.04 9.29 12.26
C PRO A 17 -2.84 8.55 13.34
N GLY A 18 -2.15 7.86 14.23
CA GLY A 18 -2.75 7.05 15.27
C GLY A 18 -3.07 5.62 14.86
N LEU A 19 -3.11 5.31 13.56
CA LEU A 19 -3.42 3.97 13.07
C LEU A 19 -2.23 3.28 12.39
N ALA A 20 -1.19 4.03 12.04
CA ALA A 20 -0.01 3.50 11.38
C ALA A 20 1.20 3.55 12.31
N LYS A 21 2.01 2.48 12.29
CA LYS A 21 3.28 2.37 13.04
C LYS A 21 3.13 2.76 14.52
N THR A 22 2.21 2.11 15.22
CA THR A 22 1.87 2.46 16.61
C THR A 22 3.05 2.40 17.58
N ARG A 23 4.00 1.49 17.39
CA ARG A 23 5.21 1.44 18.22
C ARG A 23 6.08 2.69 18.03
N LEU A 24 6.24 3.10 16.79
CA LEU A 24 7.01 4.27 16.45
C LEU A 24 6.33 5.53 16.97
N ALA A 25 5.01 5.56 16.96
CA ALA A 25 4.22 6.68 17.45
C ALA A 25 4.46 6.95 18.95
N ALA A 26 4.73 5.92 19.74
CA ALA A 26 5.03 6.08 21.16
C ALA A 26 6.29 6.92 21.39
N THR A 27 7.25 6.87 20.45
CA THR A 27 8.51 7.62 20.53
C THR A 27 8.43 8.95 19.79
N LEU A 28 7.86 8.96 18.57
CA LEU A 28 7.90 10.11 17.65
C LEU A 28 6.60 10.92 17.61
N GLY A 29 5.52 10.39 18.17
CA GLY A 29 4.19 10.96 18.00
C GLY A 29 3.48 10.42 16.78
N ASN A 30 2.14 10.51 16.78
CA ASN A 30 1.31 9.89 15.74
C ASN A 30 1.54 10.48 14.34
N LEU A 31 1.67 11.80 14.26
CA LEU A 31 1.83 12.46 12.97
C LEU A 31 3.18 12.12 12.33
N ALA A 32 4.26 12.17 13.10
CA ALA A 32 5.58 11.85 12.58
C ALA A 32 5.69 10.38 12.17
N ALA A 33 5.09 9.48 12.94
CA ALA A 33 5.08 8.06 12.61
C ALA A 33 4.28 7.79 11.34
N ALA A 34 3.13 8.45 11.18
CA ALA A 34 2.32 8.29 9.98
C ALA A 34 3.02 8.88 8.74
N ASP A 35 3.72 9.99 8.88
CA ASP A 35 4.48 10.57 7.78
C ASP A 35 5.64 9.67 7.35
N LEU A 36 6.32 9.05 8.31
CA LEU A 36 7.38 8.09 8.01
C LEU A 36 6.81 6.85 7.29
N ALA A 37 5.64 6.38 7.73
CA ALA A 37 4.95 5.28 7.06
C ALA A 37 4.57 5.66 5.62
N ALA A 38 4.13 6.90 5.40
CA ALA A 38 3.80 7.39 4.07
C ALA A 38 5.04 7.42 3.17
N ALA A 39 6.18 7.87 3.69
CA ALA A 39 7.42 7.89 2.93
C ALA A 39 7.84 6.47 2.53
N ALA A 40 7.76 5.52 3.45
CA ALA A 40 8.08 4.12 3.17
C ALA A 40 7.14 3.52 2.11
N LEU A 41 5.85 3.83 2.18
CA LEU A 41 4.89 3.37 1.20
C LEU A 41 5.18 3.94 -0.19
N LEU A 42 5.49 5.22 -0.29
CA LEU A 42 5.85 5.85 -1.56
C LEU A 42 7.08 5.20 -2.17
N ASP A 43 8.10 4.92 -1.37
CA ASP A 43 9.30 4.23 -1.85
C ASP A 43 8.97 2.82 -2.38
N THR A 44 8.11 2.10 -1.68
CA THR A 44 7.67 0.77 -2.10
C THR A 44 6.91 0.84 -3.42
N LEU A 45 5.98 1.79 -3.54
CA LEU A 45 5.19 1.95 -4.77
C LEU A 45 6.09 2.31 -5.96
N ASP A 46 7.07 3.18 -5.75
CA ASP A 46 8.01 3.54 -6.82
C ASP A 46 8.85 2.34 -7.26
N ALA A 47 9.31 1.54 -6.32
CA ALA A 47 10.08 0.34 -6.63
C ALA A 47 9.27 -0.68 -7.41
N VAL A 48 8.02 -0.91 -6.99
CA VAL A 48 7.13 -1.86 -7.68
C VAL A 48 6.74 -1.33 -9.06
N ALA A 49 6.49 -0.04 -9.19
CA ALA A 49 6.16 0.57 -10.48
C ALA A 49 7.28 0.42 -11.49
N SER A 50 8.53 0.34 -11.03
CA SER A 50 9.70 0.16 -11.88
C SER A 50 9.95 -1.31 -12.26
N THR A 51 9.24 -2.25 -11.65
CA THR A 51 9.42 -3.68 -11.92
C THR A 51 8.61 -4.10 -13.15
N PRO A 52 9.23 -4.78 -14.13
CA PRO A 52 8.54 -5.12 -15.38
C PRO A 52 7.65 -6.36 -15.21
N VAL A 53 6.44 -6.15 -14.71
CA VAL A 53 5.45 -7.21 -14.52
C VAL A 53 4.15 -6.84 -15.23
N ALA A 54 3.33 -7.86 -15.54
CA ALA A 54 2.09 -7.65 -16.27
C ALA A 54 1.05 -6.88 -15.47
N ARG A 55 0.98 -7.12 -14.17
CA ARG A 55 -0.01 -6.48 -13.30
C ARG A 55 0.60 -6.08 -11.97
N ARG A 56 0.13 -4.96 -11.46
CA ARG A 56 0.50 -4.46 -10.13
C ARG A 56 -0.77 -4.18 -9.36
N VAL A 57 -0.93 -4.85 -8.23
CA VAL A 57 -2.14 -4.75 -7.40
C VAL A 57 -1.74 -4.29 -6.00
N VAL A 58 -2.49 -3.33 -5.47
CA VAL A 58 -2.33 -2.88 -4.09
C VAL A 58 -3.60 -3.23 -3.32
N ALA A 59 -3.44 -4.05 -2.29
CA ALA A 59 -4.50 -4.32 -1.32
C ALA A 59 -4.36 -3.31 -0.19
N LEU A 60 -5.28 -2.37 -0.12
CA LEU A 60 -5.19 -1.22 0.76
C LEU A 60 -6.18 -1.30 1.91
N THR A 61 -5.68 -1.13 3.14
CA THR A 61 -6.49 -1.05 4.36
C THR A 61 -6.53 0.40 4.83
N GLY A 62 -7.70 0.90 5.20
CA GLY A 62 -7.88 2.25 5.73
C GLY A 62 -8.24 3.27 4.66
N GLU A 63 -8.45 4.50 5.10
CA GLU A 63 -8.91 5.59 4.25
C GLU A 63 -7.79 6.55 3.89
N LEU A 64 -7.49 6.66 2.60
CA LEU A 64 -6.45 7.58 2.13
C LEU A 64 -6.79 9.04 2.38
N SER A 65 -8.08 9.39 2.45
CA SER A 65 -8.48 10.77 2.71
C SER A 65 -7.94 11.30 4.04
N ASP A 66 -7.71 10.42 5.01
CA ASP A 66 -7.18 10.78 6.32
C ASP A 66 -5.67 10.56 6.45
N ALA A 67 -5.03 10.07 5.40
CA ALA A 67 -3.63 9.67 5.42
C ALA A 67 -2.68 10.84 5.21
N CYS A 68 -1.48 10.73 5.78
CA CYS A 68 -0.37 11.62 5.44
C CYS A 68 0.00 11.43 3.98
N ARG A 69 0.36 12.51 3.29
CA ARG A 69 0.77 12.51 1.88
C ARG A 69 -0.22 11.83 0.95
N SER A 70 -1.52 11.99 1.25
CA SER A 70 -2.57 11.30 0.50
C SER A 70 -2.55 11.62 -0.99
N VAL A 71 -2.27 12.87 -1.36
CA VAL A 71 -2.22 13.29 -2.77
C VAL A 71 -1.10 12.58 -3.51
N GLU A 72 0.08 12.51 -2.91
CA GLU A 72 1.23 11.83 -3.51
C GLU A 72 0.99 10.33 -3.64
N ILE A 73 0.42 9.71 -2.60
CA ILE A 73 0.11 8.28 -2.62
C ILE A 73 -0.93 7.99 -3.71
N ARG A 74 -1.98 8.77 -3.82
CA ARG A 74 -3.01 8.59 -4.86
C ARG A 74 -2.41 8.73 -6.26
N SER A 75 -1.49 9.66 -6.43
CA SER A 75 -0.81 9.84 -7.71
C SER A 75 -0.05 8.59 -8.11
N ARG A 76 0.66 7.96 -7.17
CA ARG A 76 1.39 6.71 -7.43
C ARG A 76 0.45 5.54 -7.70
N LEU A 77 -0.66 5.47 -6.96
CA LEU A 77 -1.64 4.39 -7.09
C LEU A 77 -2.36 4.39 -8.45
N GLY A 78 -2.28 5.49 -9.20
CA GLY A 78 -2.87 5.56 -10.53
C GLY A 78 -2.32 4.52 -11.51
N GLU A 79 -1.13 3.98 -11.25
CA GLU A 79 -0.51 2.94 -12.08
C GLU A 79 -0.80 1.53 -11.56
N PHE A 80 -1.61 1.41 -10.50
CA PHE A 80 -1.90 0.14 -9.85
C PHE A 80 -3.40 -0.15 -9.90
N THR A 81 -3.73 -1.44 -9.82
CA THR A 81 -5.09 -1.86 -9.49
C THR A 81 -5.21 -1.85 -7.97
N VAL A 82 -6.07 -1.00 -7.44
CA VAL A 82 -6.25 -0.88 -6.00
C VAL A 82 -7.49 -1.63 -5.58
N VAL A 83 -7.34 -2.53 -4.62
CA VAL A 83 -8.46 -3.27 -4.05
C VAL A 83 -8.57 -2.98 -2.57
N PRO A 84 -9.79 -2.80 -2.04
CA PRO A 84 -9.96 -2.58 -0.62
C PRO A 84 -9.63 -3.87 0.14
N GLN A 85 -9.00 -3.70 1.29
CA GLN A 85 -8.59 -4.81 2.13
C GLN A 85 -9.33 -4.73 3.45
N ARG A 86 -10.06 -5.79 3.78
CA ARG A 86 -10.66 -5.93 5.09
C ARG A 86 -9.87 -6.95 5.89
N ARG A 87 -9.72 -6.66 7.18
CA ARG A 87 -8.89 -7.43 8.08
C ARG A 87 -9.21 -8.93 8.09
N ASP A 88 -10.50 -9.26 8.13
CA ASP A 88 -10.99 -10.62 8.20
C ASP A 88 -11.08 -11.33 6.85
N GLY A 89 -11.03 -10.57 5.76
CA GLY A 89 -11.12 -11.11 4.41
C GLY A 89 -9.79 -11.30 3.69
N PHE A 90 -8.68 -10.96 4.33
CA PHE A 90 -7.39 -10.92 3.66
C PHE A 90 -6.96 -12.28 3.09
N ALA A 91 -6.95 -13.32 3.91
CA ALA A 91 -6.51 -14.64 3.47
C ALA A 91 -7.39 -15.20 2.36
N ARG A 92 -8.70 -14.96 2.45
CA ARG A 92 -9.64 -15.39 1.42
C ARG A 92 -9.39 -14.69 0.09
N ARG A 93 -9.10 -13.40 0.12
CA ARG A 93 -8.81 -12.63 -1.09
C ARG A 93 -7.51 -13.06 -1.75
N LEU A 94 -6.49 -13.36 -0.96
CA LEU A 94 -5.25 -13.88 -1.50
C LEU A 94 -5.45 -15.22 -2.18
N ALA A 95 -6.24 -16.11 -1.58
CA ALA A 95 -6.53 -17.41 -2.18
C ALA A 95 -7.26 -17.23 -3.52
N ASN A 96 -8.23 -16.31 -3.59
CA ASN A 96 -8.95 -16.04 -4.83
C ASN A 96 -8.04 -15.44 -5.90
N ALA A 97 -7.14 -14.56 -5.53
CA ALA A 97 -6.19 -13.96 -6.47
C ALA A 97 -5.29 -15.02 -7.10
N HIS A 98 -4.92 -16.04 -6.34
CA HIS A 98 -4.06 -17.11 -6.84
C HIS A 98 -4.77 -18.10 -7.74
N ARG A 99 -6.08 -18.17 -7.68
CA ARG A 99 -6.85 -19.10 -8.53
C ARG A 99 -7.04 -18.58 -9.94
N ASP A 100 -7.01 -17.29 -10.10
CA ASP A 100 -7.18 -16.64 -11.39
C ASP A 100 -5.86 -16.47 -12.11
#